data_df73d5b95bbafdc82ab562657fed3c20
#
_entry.id   df73d5b95bbafdc82ab562657fed3c20
#
_cell.length_a   1.000
_cell.length_b   1.000
_cell.length_c   1.000
_cell.angle_alpha   90.00
_cell.angle_beta   90.00
_cell.angle_gamma   90.00
#
_symmetry.space_group_name_H-M   'P 1'
#
loop_
_entity.id
_entity.type
_entity.pdbx_description
1 polymer ?
#
loop_
_entity_poly.entity_id
_entity_poly.type
_entity_poly.pdbx_seq_one_letter_code
_entity_poly.pdbx_strand_id
1 'polypeptide(L)'
;MDSEDADQAPEARFPTLADLLLLCRRLNEAHAKYIVIGGWAIIQHGYGRTTADIDLLVDVSLENFERVKSAMLGLPDGAVREVQPDDLDKYVVVRVGDEFVVDLMKAACGVEYEEASKDISWQSVQGVTIPFASPKLLWRLKQTYREKDVADRIFLRGLLKIDAPNETR
;
A
#
# COMPACT_ATOMS: atom_id res chain seq x y z
N MET A 1 -42.81 -1.83 4.01
CA MET A 1 -41.73 -2.60 4.63
C MET A 1 -40.64 -2.77 3.60
N ASP A 2 -39.68 -1.89 3.67
CA ASP A 2 -38.71 -1.74 2.60
C ASP A 2 -37.59 -2.73 2.83
N SER A 3 -37.47 -3.69 1.92
CA SER A 3 -36.45 -4.70 1.87
C SER A 3 -35.18 -4.18 1.15
N GLU A 4 -34.86 -2.90 1.33
CA GLU A 4 -33.69 -2.28 0.67
C GLU A 4 -32.38 -2.40 1.48
N ASP A 5 -32.42 -2.94 2.70
CA ASP A 5 -31.23 -3.08 3.55
C ASP A 5 -30.52 -4.43 3.45
N ALA A 6 -30.98 -5.32 2.55
CA ALA A 6 -30.50 -6.71 2.56
C ALA A 6 -29.32 -7.00 1.63
N ASP A 7 -28.78 -6.01 0.89
CA ASP A 7 -27.83 -6.29 -0.19
C ASP A 7 -26.58 -5.38 -0.20
N GLN A 8 -26.30 -4.71 0.92
CA GLN A 8 -25.00 -4.06 1.06
C GLN A 8 -24.02 -5.04 1.68
N ALA A 9 -23.02 -5.44 0.90
CA ALA A 9 -21.87 -6.16 1.44
C ALA A 9 -21.33 -5.37 2.64
N PRO A 10 -20.98 -6.03 3.76
CA PRO A 10 -20.43 -5.33 4.91
C PRO A 10 -19.20 -4.53 4.48
N GLU A 11 -19.12 -3.27 4.90
CA GLU A 11 -17.96 -2.44 4.65
C GLU A 11 -16.71 -3.09 5.26
N ALA A 12 -15.59 -3.02 4.52
CA ALA A 12 -14.32 -3.50 5.02
C ALA A 12 -13.92 -2.70 6.28
N ARG A 13 -13.47 -3.41 7.30
CA ARG A 13 -12.93 -2.76 8.49
C ARG A 13 -11.56 -2.17 8.21
N PHE A 14 -11.13 -1.21 9.03
CA PHE A 14 -9.77 -0.69 8.97
C PHE A 14 -8.76 -1.79 9.30
N PRO A 15 -7.64 -1.87 8.55
CA PRO A 15 -6.61 -2.84 8.85
C PRO A 15 -5.91 -2.51 10.17
N THR A 16 -5.55 -3.56 10.89
CA THR A 16 -4.73 -3.50 12.09
C THR A 16 -3.27 -3.86 11.77
N LEU A 17 -2.37 -3.65 12.72
CA LEU A 17 -0.99 -4.12 12.58
C LEU A 17 -0.94 -5.64 12.36
N ALA A 18 -1.79 -6.41 13.04
CA ALA A 18 -1.86 -7.86 12.84
C ALA A 18 -2.20 -8.23 11.38
N ASP A 19 -3.09 -7.47 10.74
CA ASP A 19 -3.45 -7.66 9.34
C ASP A 19 -2.26 -7.40 8.40
N LEU A 20 -1.53 -6.31 8.65
CA LEU A 20 -0.32 -6.00 7.89
C LEU A 20 0.73 -7.10 8.02
N LEU A 21 0.95 -7.60 9.25
CA LEU A 21 1.89 -8.67 9.51
C LEU A 21 1.48 -9.98 8.82
N LEU A 22 0.21 -10.33 8.86
CA LEU A 22 -0.32 -11.51 8.17
C LEU A 22 -0.09 -11.41 6.67
N LEU A 23 -0.46 -10.29 6.07
CA LEU A 23 -0.28 -10.05 4.64
C LEU A 23 1.20 -10.13 4.24
N CYS A 24 2.06 -9.43 4.94
CA CYS A 24 3.50 -9.40 4.62
C CYS A 24 4.17 -10.75 4.84
N ARG A 25 3.78 -11.50 5.87
CA ARG A 25 4.27 -12.87 6.07
C ARG A 25 3.93 -13.76 4.88
N ARG A 26 2.69 -13.70 4.40
CA ARG A 26 2.26 -14.50 3.25
C ARG A 26 2.95 -14.08 1.96
N LEU A 27 3.12 -12.78 1.75
CA LEU A 27 3.86 -12.26 0.59
C LEU A 27 5.32 -12.71 0.62
N ASN A 28 5.95 -12.70 1.80
CA ASN A 28 7.32 -13.17 1.97
C ASN A 28 7.45 -14.68 1.71
N GLU A 29 6.54 -15.48 2.23
CA GLU A 29 6.50 -16.94 1.98
C GLU A 29 6.34 -17.27 0.49
N ALA A 30 5.58 -16.46 -0.24
CA ALA A 30 5.39 -16.59 -1.68
C ALA A 30 6.54 -15.99 -2.52
N HIS A 31 7.54 -15.38 -1.88
CA HIS A 31 8.64 -14.67 -2.54
C HIS A 31 8.16 -13.55 -3.46
N ALA A 32 7.07 -12.89 -3.10
CA ALA A 32 6.52 -11.79 -3.87
C ALA A 32 7.39 -10.54 -3.78
N LYS A 33 7.47 -9.82 -4.89
CA LYS A 33 8.12 -8.51 -4.96
C LYS A 33 7.09 -7.42 -4.72
N TYR A 34 7.19 -6.76 -3.57
CA TYR A 34 6.26 -5.72 -3.13
C TYR A 34 6.95 -4.70 -2.25
N ILE A 35 6.37 -3.53 -2.15
CA ILE A 35 6.79 -2.47 -1.22
C ILE A 35 5.53 -1.94 -0.56
N VAL A 36 5.54 -1.84 0.77
CA VAL A 36 4.49 -1.16 1.51
C VAL A 36 4.68 0.34 1.36
N ILE A 37 3.71 0.99 0.76
CA ILE A 37 3.65 2.43 0.55
C ILE A 37 2.45 3.03 1.29
N GLY A 38 2.09 4.26 1.03
CA GLY A 38 0.89 4.89 1.60
C GLY A 38 0.93 5.08 3.11
N GLY A 39 -0.23 4.97 3.74
CA GLY A 39 -0.40 5.29 5.16
C GLY A 39 0.41 4.43 6.11
N TRP A 40 0.51 3.13 5.86
CA TRP A 40 1.30 2.26 6.75
C TRP A 40 2.78 2.56 6.72
N ALA A 41 3.32 2.96 5.57
CA ALA A 41 4.72 3.35 5.48
C ALA A 41 4.99 4.66 6.24
N ILE A 42 4.11 5.65 6.11
CA ILE A 42 4.28 6.92 6.81
C ILE A 42 4.13 6.75 8.34
N ILE A 43 3.20 5.90 8.78
CA ILE A 43 3.03 5.55 10.19
C ILE A 43 4.30 4.88 10.73
N GLN A 44 4.89 3.98 9.97
CA GLN A 44 6.12 3.29 10.37
C GLN A 44 7.30 4.26 10.55
N HIS A 45 7.33 5.36 9.81
CA HIS A 45 8.34 6.40 9.95
C HIS A 45 8.03 7.43 11.05
N GLY A 46 6.97 7.23 11.82
CA GLY A 46 6.69 7.99 13.03
C GLY A 46 5.53 8.99 12.93
N TYR A 47 4.83 9.05 11.80
CA TYR A 47 3.66 9.94 11.68
C TYR A 47 2.44 9.30 12.35
N GLY A 48 1.93 9.94 13.41
CA GLY A 48 0.79 9.45 14.16
C GLY A 48 -0.54 9.76 13.47
N ARG A 49 -0.98 8.90 12.56
CA ARG A 49 -2.29 8.97 11.93
C ARG A 49 -2.88 7.58 11.70
N THR A 50 -4.14 7.51 11.30
CA THR A 50 -4.80 6.28 10.91
C THR A 50 -4.78 6.10 9.39
N THR A 51 -5.01 4.88 8.94
CA THR A 51 -5.16 4.55 7.52
C THR A 51 -6.25 3.50 7.33
N ALA A 52 -7.03 3.65 6.28
CA ALA A 52 -8.18 2.80 6.00
C ALA A 52 -7.83 1.55 5.18
N ASP A 53 -6.65 1.51 4.58
CA ASP A 53 -6.23 0.46 3.65
C ASP A 53 -4.72 0.19 3.76
N ILE A 54 -4.30 -0.90 3.13
CA ILE A 54 -2.88 -1.23 2.96
C ILE A 54 -2.55 -1.03 1.49
N ASP A 55 -1.57 -0.17 1.20
CA ASP A 55 -1.13 0.13 -0.16
C ASP A 55 0.16 -0.60 -0.49
N LEU A 56 0.15 -1.36 -1.58
CA LEU A 56 1.30 -2.11 -2.07
C LEU A 56 1.66 -1.66 -3.49
N LEU A 57 2.92 -1.29 -3.68
CA LEU A 57 3.53 -1.16 -4.99
C LEU A 57 4.16 -2.51 -5.34
N VAL A 58 3.79 -3.08 -6.48
CA VAL A 58 4.20 -4.45 -6.84
C VAL A 58 4.83 -4.49 -8.23
N ASP A 59 5.76 -5.43 -8.41
CA ASP A 59 6.23 -5.81 -9.73
C ASP A 59 5.09 -6.55 -10.46
N VAL A 60 4.80 -6.14 -11.69
CA VAL A 60 3.64 -6.64 -12.45
C VAL A 60 3.98 -7.73 -13.46
N SER A 61 5.16 -8.33 -13.42
CA SER A 61 5.44 -9.54 -14.19
C SER A 61 4.40 -10.62 -13.85
N LEU A 62 4.08 -11.46 -14.82
CA LEU A 62 3.11 -12.54 -14.60
C LEU A 62 3.54 -13.45 -13.44
N GLU A 63 4.81 -13.76 -13.35
CA GLU A 63 5.37 -14.58 -12.28
C GLU A 63 5.13 -13.93 -10.90
N ASN A 64 5.41 -12.64 -10.78
CA ASN A 64 5.19 -11.93 -9.51
C ASN A 64 3.71 -11.74 -9.20
N PHE A 65 2.90 -11.46 -10.21
CA PHE A 65 1.44 -11.37 -10.04
C PHE A 65 0.89 -12.68 -9.44
N GLU A 66 1.30 -13.82 -9.94
CA GLU A 66 0.89 -15.13 -9.42
C GLU A 66 1.32 -15.32 -7.96
N ARG A 67 2.49 -14.86 -7.59
CA ARG A 67 3.00 -14.90 -6.21
C ARG A 67 2.18 -14.02 -5.27
N VAL A 68 1.88 -12.79 -5.69
CA VAL A 68 1.02 -11.86 -4.93
C VAL A 68 -0.38 -12.43 -4.76
N LYS A 69 -0.97 -12.92 -5.84
CA LYS A 69 -2.31 -13.52 -5.81
C LYS A 69 -2.36 -14.75 -4.90
N SER A 70 -1.40 -15.64 -5.01
CA SER A 70 -1.28 -16.82 -4.16
C SER A 70 -1.21 -16.45 -2.67
N ALA A 71 -0.41 -15.45 -2.33
CA ALA A 71 -0.30 -14.95 -0.96
C ALA A 71 -1.63 -14.40 -0.45
N MET A 72 -2.30 -13.58 -1.26
CA MET A 72 -3.54 -12.90 -0.87
C MET A 72 -4.77 -13.82 -0.87
N LEU A 73 -4.73 -14.96 -1.55
CA LEU A 73 -5.79 -15.97 -1.44
C LEU A 73 -5.91 -16.52 -0.01
N GLY A 74 -4.87 -16.39 0.80
CA GLY A 74 -4.89 -16.75 2.22
C GLY A 74 -5.54 -15.72 3.14
N LEU A 75 -5.98 -14.58 2.64
CA LEU A 75 -6.77 -13.62 3.42
C LEU A 75 -8.19 -14.16 3.64
N PRO A 76 -8.91 -13.69 4.69
CA PRO A 76 -10.17 -14.31 5.12
C PRO A 76 -11.21 -14.55 4.02
N ASP A 77 -11.42 -13.57 3.12
CA ASP A 77 -12.45 -13.66 2.10
C ASP A 77 -11.93 -14.12 0.73
N GLY A 78 -10.61 -14.21 0.56
CA GLY A 78 -9.99 -14.60 -0.70
C GLY A 78 -10.39 -13.72 -1.89
N ALA A 79 -10.67 -12.45 -1.65
CA ALA A 79 -11.23 -11.52 -2.64
C ALA A 79 -10.31 -11.32 -3.87
N VAL A 80 -9.01 -11.55 -3.72
CA VAL A 80 -8.03 -11.42 -4.80
C VAL A 80 -8.28 -12.38 -5.97
N ARG A 81 -9.09 -13.44 -5.78
CA ARG A 81 -9.43 -14.38 -6.86
C ARG A 81 -10.08 -13.70 -8.07
N GLU A 82 -10.74 -12.58 -7.87
CA GLU A 82 -11.37 -11.81 -8.94
C GLU A 82 -10.39 -10.96 -9.75
N VAL A 83 -9.17 -10.77 -9.27
CA VAL A 83 -8.16 -9.95 -9.94
C VAL A 83 -7.49 -10.74 -11.06
N GLN A 84 -7.45 -10.13 -12.25
CA GLN A 84 -6.82 -10.68 -13.44
C GLN A 84 -5.41 -10.11 -13.64
N PRO A 85 -4.51 -10.85 -14.31
CA PRO A 85 -3.12 -10.41 -14.50
C PRO A 85 -2.96 -9.06 -15.18
N ASP A 86 -3.89 -8.69 -16.07
CA ASP A 86 -3.84 -7.43 -16.82
C ASP A 86 -4.52 -6.25 -16.11
N ASP A 87 -5.19 -6.49 -14.97
CA ASP A 87 -5.85 -5.43 -14.22
C ASP A 87 -4.84 -4.37 -13.72
N LEU A 88 -3.64 -4.80 -13.32
CA LEU A 88 -2.60 -3.88 -12.86
C LEU A 88 -2.04 -2.97 -13.96
N ASP A 89 -2.19 -3.37 -15.22
CA ASP A 89 -1.85 -2.51 -16.37
C ASP A 89 -2.99 -1.58 -16.76
N LYS A 90 -4.25 -2.00 -16.56
CA LYS A 90 -5.44 -1.25 -16.95
C LYS A 90 -5.83 -0.17 -15.94
N TYR A 91 -5.63 -0.42 -14.65
CA TYR A 91 -6.11 0.44 -13.58
C TYR A 91 -4.94 1.02 -12.78
N VAL A 92 -5.07 2.29 -12.40
CA VAL A 92 -4.09 2.97 -11.54
C VAL A 92 -3.97 2.28 -10.18
N VAL A 93 -5.11 1.89 -9.63
CA VAL A 93 -5.22 1.15 -8.37
C VAL A 93 -6.17 -0.02 -8.58
N VAL A 94 -5.76 -1.21 -8.17
CA VAL A 94 -6.62 -2.39 -8.09
C VAL A 94 -6.97 -2.61 -6.63
N ARG A 95 -8.20 -2.29 -6.27
CA ARG A 95 -8.69 -2.43 -4.89
C ARG A 95 -9.18 -3.84 -4.64
N VAL A 96 -8.55 -4.51 -3.68
CA VAL A 96 -8.97 -5.84 -3.21
C VAL A 96 -9.72 -5.66 -1.90
N GLY A 97 -11.05 -5.70 -1.97
CA GLY A 97 -11.94 -5.57 -0.82
C GLY A 97 -12.15 -6.90 -0.12
N ASP A 98 -11.20 -7.30 0.69
CA ASP A 98 -11.29 -8.45 1.59
C ASP A 98 -11.90 -7.99 2.94
N GLU A 99 -11.69 -8.68 4.02
CA GLU A 99 -12.11 -8.23 5.36
C GLU A 99 -11.55 -6.84 5.68
N PHE A 100 -10.36 -6.55 5.17
CA PHE A 100 -9.77 -5.20 5.08
C PHE A 100 -9.32 -4.94 3.64
N VAL A 101 -9.13 -3.68 3.28
CA VAL A 101 -8.80 -3.29 1.91
C VAL A 101 -7.30 -3.32 1.67
N VAL A 102 -6.89 -3.97 0.59
CA VAL A 102 -5.52 -3.92 0.06
C VAL A 102 -5.58 -3.32 -1.35
N ASP A 103 -4.85 -2.24 -1.55
CA ASP A 103 -4.73 -1.58 -2.85
C ASP A 103 -3.41 -1.98 -3.52
N LEU A 104 -3.50 -2.55 -4.71
CA LEU A 104 -2.35 -2.96 -5.52
C LEU A 104 -2.09 -1.93 -6.61
N MET A 105 -0.84 -1.54 -6.78
CA MET A 105 -0.44 -0.54 -7.76
C MET A 105 0.80 -0.99 -8.54
N LYS A 106 0.77 -0.76 -9.86
CA LYS A 106 1.95 -0.88 -10.72
C LYS A 106 2.91 0.29 -10.51
N ALA A 107 2.35 1.48 -10.34
CA ALA A 107 3.10 2.73 -10.20
C ALA A 107 2.38 3.71 -9.29
N ALA A 108 3.12 4.59 -8.64
CA ALA A 108 2.59 5.73 -7.92
C ALA A 108 3.43 6.97 -8.27
N CYS A 109 2.77 8.06 -8.65
CA CYS A 109 3.43 9.28 -9.13
C CYS A 109 4.52 9.00 -10.19
N GLY A 110 4.26 8.07 -11.11
CA GLY A 110 5.18 7.67 -12.17
C GLY A 110 6.33 6.77 -11.77
N VAL A 111 6.39 6.34 -10.51
CA VAL A 111 7.45 5.46 -10.00
C VAL A 111 6.95 4.03 -9.96
N GLU A 112 7.60 3.14 -10.70
CA GLU A 112 7.31 1.70 -10.73
C GLU A 112 8.19 0.94 -9.73
N TYR A 113 7.86 -0.33 -9.51
CA TYR A 113 8.54 -1.18 -8.52
C TYR A 113 10.06 -1.22 -8.73
N GLU A 114 10.54 -1.38 -9.96
CA GLU A 114 11.99 -1.50 -10.22
C GLU A 114 12.76 -0.28 -9.71
N GLU A 115 12.27 0.92 -10.00
CA GLU A 115 12.88 2.16 -9.51
C GLU A 115 12.71 2.30 -7.99
N ALA A 116 11.51 2.05 -7.49
CA ALA A 116 11.21 2.12 -6.06
C ALA A 116 12.03 1.14 -5.23
N SER A 117 12.34 -0.03 -5.77
CA SER A 117 13.10 -1.07 -5.06
C SER A 117 14.53 -0.66 -4.70
N LYS A 118 15.04 0.40 -5.31
CA LYS A 118 16.36 0.97 -5.01
C LYS A 118 16.38 1.77 -3.71
N ASP A 119 15.23 2.07 -3.13
CA ASP A 119 15.12 2.93 -1.94
C ASP A 119 14.09 2.38 -0.94
N ILE A 120 14.32 1.15 -0.51
CA ILE A 120 13.49 0.45 0.47
C ILE A 120 14.10 0.60 1.86
N SER A 121 13.25 0.89 2.84
CA SER A 121 13.56 0.78 4.26
C SER A 121 13.11 -0.59 4.78
N TRP A 122 14.01 -1.53 4.87
CA TRP A 122 13.74 -2.87 5.39
C TRP A 122 13.63 -2.82 6.92
N GLN A 123 12.49 -3.23 7.44
CA GLN A 123 12.29 -3.23 8.89
C GLN A 123 11.69 -4.56 9.35
N SER A 124 12.15 -5.02 10.52
CA SER A 124 11.57 -6.17 11.18
C SER A 124 10.54 -5.71 12.21
N VAL A 125 9.29 -6.11 12.01
CA VAL A 125 8.18 -5.78 12.90
C VAL A 125 7.63 -7.08 13.45
N GLN A 126 7.78 -7.30 14.74
CA GLN A 126 7.36 -8.54 15.40
C GLN A 126 7.82 -9.82 14.66
N GLY A 127 9.08 -9.83 14.21
CA GLY A 127 9.67 -10.97 13.53
C GLY A 127 9.34 -11.10 12.02
N VAL A 128 8.56 -10.18 11.47
CA VAL A 128 8.26 -10.14 10.02
C VAL A 128 9.08 -9.05 9.38
N THR A 129 9.90 -9.41 8.40
CA THR A 129 10.68 -8.43 7.62
C THR A 129 9.79 -7.82 6.55
N ILE A 130 9.63 -6.50 6.59
CA ILE A 130 8.72 -5.76 5.71
C ILE A 130 9.51 -4.72 4.91
N PRO A 131 9.34 -4.70 3.57
CA PRO A 131 9.91 -3.66 2.72
C PRO A 131 9.00 -2.43 2.72
N PHE A 132 9.31 -1.46 3.57
CA PHE A 132 8.63 -0.16 3.53
C PHE A 132 9.32 0.79 2.55
N ALA A 133 8.55 1.62 1.89
CA ALA A 133 9.13 2.76 1.18
C ALA A 133 9.90 3.62 2.18
N SER A 134 11.14 4.02 1.82
CA SER A 134 11.92 4.95 2.63
C SER A 134 11.26 6.34 2.68
N PRO A 135 11.63 7.22 3.61
CA PRO A 135 11.13 8.59 3.61
C PRO A 135 11.37 9.32 2.28
N LYS A 136 12.52 9.14 1.66
CA LYS A 136 12.85 9.73 0.34
C LYS A 136 11.94 9.20 -0.76
N LEU A 137 11.71 7.88 -0.77
CA LEU A 137 10.79 7.27 -1.73
C LEU A 137 9.37 7.77 -1.50
N LEU A 138 8.89 7.79 -0.25
CA LEU A 138 7.55 8.29 0.08
C LEU A 138 7.36 9.73 -0.40
N TRP A 139 8.36 10.58 -0.25
CA TRP A 139 8.30 11.94 -0.78
C TRP A 139 7.98 11.95 -2.27
N ARG A 140 8.62 11.09 -3.05
CA ARG A 140 8.36 10.96 -4.49
C ARG A 140 6.96 10.42 -4.79
N LEU A 141 6.44 9.50 -3.97
CA LEU A 141 5.17 8.82 -4.19
C LEU A 141 3.94 9.65 -3.76
N LYS A 142 4.14 10.73 -3.00
CA LYS A 142 3.07 11.53 -2.41
C LYS A 142 2.92 12.91 -3.05
N GLN A 143 3.35 13.07 -4.28
CA GLN A 143 3.28 14.32 -5.03
C GLN A 143 1.91 14.49 -5.69
N THR A 144 0.86 14.57 -4.88
CA THR A 144 -0.52 14.79 -5.32
C THR A 144 -1.15 15.95 -4.56
N TYR A 145 -2.34 16.39 -4.99
CA TYR A 145 -3.12 17.44 -4.31
C TYR A 145 -4.09 16.89 -3.25
N ARG A 146 -4.11 15.58 -3.01
CA ARG A 146 -4.95 14.99 -1.96
C ARG A 146 -4.52 15.52 -0.59
N GLU A 147 -5.50 15.83 0.28
CA GLU A 147 -5.22 16.37 1.61
C GLU A 147 -4.31 15.48 2.45
N LYS A 148 -4.52 14.15 2.38
CA LYS A 148 -3.66 13.18 3.08
C LYS A 148 -2.21 13.28 2.61
N ASP A 149 -1.99 13.40 1.31
CA ASP A 149 -0.63 13.48 0.76
C ASP A 149 0.03 14.82 1.07
N VAL A 150 -0.74 15.91 1.11
CA VAL A 150 -0.23 17.22 1.57
C VAL A 150 0.24 17.14 3.02
N ALA A 151 -0.56 16.57 3.91
CA ALA A 151 -0.20 16.40 5.32
C ALA A 151 1.02 15.48 5.47
N ASP A 152 1.07 14.39 4.74
CA ASP A 152 2.20 13.45 4.74
C ASP A 152 3.49 14.13 4.25
N ARG A 153 3.40 14.98 3.21
CA ARG A 153 4.57 15.74 2.75
C ARG A 153 5.08 16.74 3.78
N ILE A 154 4.20 17.38 4.54
CA ILE A 154 4.62 18.28 5.63
C ILE A 154 5.45 17.50 6.66
N PHE A 155 4.97 16.32 7.07
CA PHE A 155 5.72 15.45 7.97
C PHE A 155 7.06 15.01 7.37
N LEU A 156 7.06 14.53 6.12
CA LEU A 156 8.26 14.07 5.43
C LEU A 156 9.29 15.19 5.23
N ARG A 157 8.82 16.39 4.96
CA ARG A 157 9.71 17.57 4.84
C ARG A 157 10.49 17.81 6.12
N GLY A 158 9.84 17.74 7.27
CA GLY A 158 10.50 17.83 8.56
C GLY A 158 11.50 16.72 8.81
N LEU A 159 11.11 15.48 8.49
CA LEU A 159 11.95 14.30 8.67
C LEU A 159 13.19 14.32 7.76
N LEU A 160 13.03 14.73 6.52
CA LEU A 160 14.10 14.81 5.51
C LEU A 160 14.87 16.12 5.56
N LYS A 161 14.46 17.08 6.39
CA LYS A 161 15.04 18.44 6.47
C LYS A 161 15.04 19.16 5.12
N ILE A 162 13.93 19.01 4.37
CA ILE A 162 13.69 19.72 3.13
C ILE A 162 13.08 21.08 3.46
N ASP A 163 13.65 22.16 2.90
CA ASP A 163 13.12 23.51 3.10
C ASP A 163 11.72 23.65 2.47
N ALA A 164 10.87 24.45 3.09
CA ALA A 164 9.58 24.82 2.52
C ALA A 164 9.82 25.53 1.17
N PRO A 165 8.95 25.27 0.14
CA PRO A 165 9.05 26.00 -1.11
C PRO A 165 8.94 27.50 -0.79
N ASN A 166 9.86 28.29 -1.34
CA ASN A 166 9.76 29.75 -1.23
C ASN A 166 8.43 30.18 -1.84
N GLU A 167 7.54 30.71 -1.03
CA GLU A 167 6.41 31.46 -1.53
C GLU A 167 6.98 32.67 -2.23
N THR A 168 7.09 32.60 -3.54
CA THR A 168 7.36 33.78 -4.36
C THR A 168 6.15 34.68 -4.21
N ARG A 169 6.32 35.75 -3.48
CA ARG A 169 5.36 36.85 -3.40
C ARG A 169 5.14 37.49 -4.76
#